data_074acb47e1a4a0f4595648482a4b0602
#
_entry.id   074acb47e1a4a0f4595648482a4b0602
#
_cell.length_a   1.000
_cell.length_b   1.000
_cell.length_c   1.000
_cell.angle_alpha   90.00
_cell.angle_beta   90.00
_cell.angle_gamma   90.00
#
_symmetry.space_group_name_H-M   'P 1'
#
loop_
_entity.id
_entity.type
_entity.pdbx_description
1 polymer ?
#
loop_
_entity_poly.entity_id
_entity_poly.type
_entity_poly.pdbx_seq_one_letter_code
_entity_poly.pdbx_strand_id
1 'polypeptide(L)'
;MNETIDIFAIEKLTAAEITAGMKIGWNLGNTLDCLTNAVSGIETETAWGNPYTTRRLFEIIYATGFRAVRIPVTWAGHFGAAPDYRIDPEWMDRVETIVTDALSCGLYVILNMHHDGADLPELGAWLFPDFKTYERHLDRFIALWTQIARKFEKYGSHLLFEGMNEPHCEDDWLGSPENYIIVNRLNDAFVSTIRQSGGNNAQRCLLVPTYAASAKVEPVQSMVFPRDDRLILSIHAYMPTEFCFPACDVTWTTPRTEWGTEEDRRQLTDCFDRLAVQGLPVIIGEMGCVQKRNNSRNEWASFYIREAKKRGITCFWWDATTYGETMGLLDRNTYLWSDPLLIRRMIAASEVRTEGTPCS
;
A
#
# COMPACT_ATOMS: atom_id res chain seq x y z
N MET A 1 27.22 -1.86 -16.84
CA MET A 1 27.35 -0.60 -16.08
C MET A 1 25.96 -0.31 -15.58
N ASN A 2 25.72 -0.37 -14.28
CA ASN A 2 24.42 0.06 -13.75
C ASN A 2 24.38 1.58 -13.88
N GLU A 3 23.45 2.08 -14.69
CA GLU A 3 23.16 3.51 -14.71
C GLU A 3 22.79 3.92 -13.28
N THR A 4 23.44 4.95 -12.78
CA THR A 4 23.12 5.51 -11.46
C THR A 4 21.75 6.16 -11.59
N ILE A 5 20.76 5.63 -10.90
CA ILE A 5 19.41 6.18 -10.92
C ILE A 5 19.43 7.51 -10.17
N ASP A 6 18.98 8.56 -10.85
CA ASP A 6 18.78 9.86 -10.21
C ASP A 6 17.43 9.84 -9.45
N ILE A 7 17.52 9.58 -8.14
CA ILE A 7 16.35 9.51 -7.26
C ILE A 7 15.62 10.86 -7.08
N PHE A 8 16.17 11.95 -7.62
CA PHE A 8 15.58 13.29 -7.56
C PHE A 8 14.96 13.72 -8.90
N ALA A 9 15.13 12.93 -9.96
CA ALA A 9 14.62 13.25 -11.28
C ALA A 9 13.08 13.28 -11.32
N ILE A 10 12.51 14.32 -11.92
CA ILE A 10 11.10 14.37 -12.30
C ILE A 10 10.96 13.90 -13.75
N GLU A 11 10.31 12.80 -13.92
CA GLU A 11 9.98 12.23 -15.22
C GLU A 11 8.63 12.79 -15.71
N LYS A 12 8.54 13.04 -17.01
CA LYS A 12 7.30 13.50 -17.64
C LYS A 12 6.35 12.33 -17.95
N LEU A 13 6.13 11.47 -16.95
CA LEU A 13 5.23 10.34 -17.05
C LEU A 13 3.87 10.67 -16.44
N THR A 14 2.82 10.20 -17.04
CA THR A 14 1.46 10.23 -16.45
C THR A 14 1.34 9.28 -15.27
N ALA A 15 0.31 9.43 -14.44
CA ALA A 15 0.02 8.49 -13.36
C ALA A 15 -0.16 7.04 -13.87
N ALA A 16 -0.76 6.88 -15.05
CA ALA A 16 -0.93 5.57 -15.68
C ALA A 16 0.41 4.93 -16.10
N GLU A 17 1.31 5.72 -16.69
CA GLU A 17 2.65 5.23 -17.09
C GLU A 17 3.50 4.86 -15.87
N ILE A 18 3.45 5.65 -14.81
CA ILE A 18 4.13 5.35 -13.53
C ILE A 18 3.56 4.04 -12.94
N THR A 19 2.24 3.91 -12.86
CA THR A 19 1.59 2.69 -12.36
C THR A 19 1.97 1.47 -13.20
N ALA A 20 1.98 1.60 -14.54
CA ALA A 20 2.39 0.52 -15.44
C ALA A 20 3.87 0.12 -15.27
N GLY A 21 4.75 1.11 -15.02
CA GLY A 21 6.19 0.92 -14.77
C GLY A 21 6.51 0.11 -13.50
N MET A 22 5.63 0.16 -12.51
CA MET A 22 5.76 -0.62 -11.26
C MET A 22 5.66 -2.13 -11.47
N LYS A 23 5.05 -2.59 -12.58
CA LYS A 23 4.83 -4.01 -12.93
C LYS A 23 4.13 -4.80 -11.84
N ILE A 24 4.85 -5.12 -10.77
CA ILE A 24 4.39 -5.76 -9.54
C ILE A 24 5.16 -5.19 -8.36
N GLY A 25 4.48 -4.99 -7.25
CA GLY A 25 5.04 -4.45 -6.01
C GLY A 25 5.06 -5.45 -4.86
N TRP A 26 5.81 -5.10 -3.83
CA TRP A 26 6.00 -5.83 -2.60
C TRP A 26 5.79 -4.88 -1.41
N ASN A 27 5.15 -5.33 -0.33
CA ASN A 27 4.97 -4.53 0.88
C ASN A 27 6.06 -4.85 1.91
N LEU A 28 6.65 -3.82 2.50
CA LEU A 28 7.52 -3.90 3.68
C LEU A 28 6.65 -3.95 4.95
N GLY A 29 5.78 -4.95 5.07
CA GLY A 29 4.85 -5.07 6.19
C GLY A 29 5.50 -5.51 7.50
N ASN A 30 4.85 -5.27 8.62
CA ASN A 30 5.31 -5.56 9.98
C ASN A 30 6.70 -4.99 10.27
N THR A 31 6.93 -3.74 9.91
CA THR A 31 8.20 -3.04 10.03
C THR A 31 7.96 -1.62 10.55
N LEU A 32 7.95 -0.61 9.67
CA LEU A 32 7.63 0.77 10.07
C LEU A 32 6.14 0.99 10.34
N ASP A 33 5.29 0.04 10.00
CA ASP A 33 3.86 0.01 10.31
C ASP A 33 3.54 -0.51 11.70
N CYS A 34 4.52 -0.99 12.47
CA CYS A 34 4.29 -1.49 13.82
C CYS A 34 3.67 -0.42 14.73
N LEU A 35 2.53 -0.77 15.33
CA LEU A 35 1.84 0.03 16.34
C LEU A 35 1.90 -0.70 17.68
N THR A 36 2.56 -0.10 18.68
CA THR A 36 2.81 -0.75 19.96
C THR A 36 3.12 0.25 21.08
N ASN A 37 2.82 -0.12 22.32
CA ASN A 37 3.26 0.59 23.52
C ASN A 37 4.41 -0.15 24.25
N ALA A 38 4.91 -1.26 23.71
CA ALA A 38 5.96 -2.06 24.34
C ALA A 38 7.35 -1.43 24.20
N VAL A 39 7.59 -0.71 23.12
CA VAL A 39 8.84 -0.01 22.79
C VAL A 39 8.51 1.33 22.15
N SER A 40 9.49 2.21 21.96
CA SER A 40 9.31 3.54 21.39
C SER A 40 10.45 3.91 20.43
N GLY A 41 10.28 5.01 19.68
CA GLY A 41 11.29 5.49 18.75
C GLY A 41 11.58 4.46 17.65
N ILE A 42 12.81 4.37 17.19
CA ILE A 42 13.22 3.48 16.11
C ILE A 42 13.10 1.98 16.46
N GLU A 43 13.00 1.62 17.75
CA GLU A 43 12.84 0.22 18.16
C GLU A 43 11.48 -0.36 17.74
N THR A 44 10.49 0.50 17.47
CA THR A 44 9.18 0.06 16.95
C THR A 44 9.30 -0.67 15.61
N GLU A 45 10.31 -0.35 14.78
CA GLU A 45 10.55 -1.03 13.50
C GLU A 45 10.68 -2.57 13.65
N THR A 46 11.16 -3.04 14.79
CA THR A 46 11.40 -4.47 15.03
C THR A 46 10.37 -5.12 15.97
N ALA A 47 9.39 -4.35 16.44
CA ALA A 47 8.47 -4.76 17.49
C ALA A 47 7.61 -6.00 17.13
N TRP A 48 7.35 -6.21 15.84
CA TRP A 48 6.58 -7.36 15.35
C TRP A 48 7.46 -8.49 14.78
N GLY A 49 8.75 -8.52 15.17
CA GLY A 49 9.65 -9.66 14.98
C GLY A 49 10.48 -9.67 13.71
N ASN A 50 10.37 -8.65 12.85
CA ASN A 50 11.29 -8.47 11.74
C ASN A 50 12.60 -7.79 12.20
N PRO A 51 13.73 -8.04 11.54
CA PRO A 51 14.97 -7.31 11.81
C PRO A 51 14.90 -5.89 11.24
N TYR A 52 15.82 -5.03 11.68
CA TYR A 52 16.01 -3.73 11.05
C TYR A 52 16.21 -3.85 9.54
N THR A 53 15.49 -3.02 8.79
CA THR A 53 15.57 -2.99 7.33
C THR A 53 16.92 -2.48 6.86
N THR A 54 17.50 -3.15 5.90
CA THR A 54 18.77 -2.75 5.27
C THR A 54 18.61 -2.61 3.77
N ARG A 55 19.48 -1.85 3.13
CA ARG A 55 19.54 -1.71 1.67
C ARG A 55 19.57 -3.07 0.96
N ARG A 56 20.24 -4.07 1.56
CA ARG A 56 20.34 -5.42 1.01
C ARG A 56 18.98 -6.05 0.72
N LEU A 57 17.97 -5.77 1.52
CA LEU A 57 16.61 -6.23 1.29
C LEU A 57 16.09 -5.74 -0.09
N PHE A 58 16.22 -4.46 -0.37
CA PHE A 58 15.73 -3.86 -1.62
C PHE A 58 16.51 -4.31 -2.84
N GLU A 59 17.82 -4.56 -2.70
CA GLU A 59 18.63 -5.17 -3.76
C GLU A 59 18.09 -6.55 -4.15
N ILE A 60 17.67 -7.37 -3.18
CA ILE A 60 17.10 -8.69 -3.41
C ILE A 60 15.71 -8.57 -4.04
N ILE A 61 14.85 -7.69 -3.54
CA ILE A 61 13.52 -7.42 -4.10
C ILE A 61 13.64 -7.03 -5.58
N TYR A 62 14.53 -6.08 -5.90
CA TYR A 62 14.75 -5.64 -7.27
C TYR A 62 15.33 -6.76 -8.17
N ALA A 63 16.37 -7.48 -7.68
CA ALA A 63 17.01 -8.57 -8.41
C ALA A 63 16.05 -9.74 -8.69
N THR A 64 15.04 -9.93 -7.82
CA THR A 64 14.01 -10.96 -7.99
C THR A 64 13.02 -10.62 -9.10
N GLY A 65 12.85 -9.33 -9.45
CA GLY A 65 11.97 -8.89 -10.53
C GLY A 65 10.85 -7.94 -10.10
N PHE A 66 10.69 -7.66 -8.82
CA PHE A 66 9.80 -6.59 -8.36
C PHE A 66 10.33 -5.23 -8.84
N ARG A 67 9.43 -4.29 -9.08
CA ARG A 67 9.79 -2.93 -9.54
C ARG A 67 9.25 -1.84 -8.64
N ALA A 68 8.46 -2.21 -7.64
CA ALA A 68 7.92 -1.27 -6.66
C ALA A 68 7.93 -1.88 -5.26
N VAL A 69 8.03 -1.02 -4.26
CA VAL A 69 7.83 -1.36 -2.85
C VAL A 69 6.87 -0.35 -2.22
N ARG A 70 5.89 -0.86 -1.49
CA ARG A 70 5.08 -0.05 -0.59
C ARG A 70 5.72 -0.15 0.79
N ILE A 71 5.99 0.99 1.39
CA ILE A 71 6.60 1.14 2.72
C ILE A 71 5.51 1.68 3.65
N PRO A 72 4.75 0.79 4.30
CA PRO A 72 3.77 1.19 5.31
C PRO A 72 4.47 1.83 6.49
N VAL A 73 3.99 3.03 6.92
CA VAL A 73 4.54 3.75 8.07
C VAL A 73 3.42 4.19 9.00
N THR A 74 3.50 3.79 10.24
CA THR A 74 2.66 4.30 11.33
C THR A 74 3.36 5.49 11.96
N TRP A 75 2.66 6.62 12.03
CA TRP A 75 3.17 7.86 12.62
C TRP A 75 2.69 8.01 14.07
N ALA A 76 1.60 7.34 14.45
CA ALA A 76 1.12 7.26 15.83
C ALA A 76 2.26 6.79 16.76
N GLY A 77 2.45 7.50 17.87
CA GLY A 77 3.57 7.25 18.80
C GLY A 77 4.88 7.95 18.42
N HIS A 78 4.97 8.56 17.21
CA HIS A 78 6.18 9.22 16.69
C HIS A 78 6.00 10.71 16.44
N PHE A 79 5.03 11.36 17.08
CA PHE A 79 4.85 12.81 17.03
C PHE A 79 4.43 13.39 18.38
N GLY A 80 4.74 14.68 18.57
CA GLY A 80 4.44 15.42 19.80
C GLY A 80 3.01 15.96 19.84
N ALA A 81 2.75 16.80 20.85
CA ALA A 81 1.44 17.38 21.12
C ALA A 81 1.01 18.44 20.08
N ALA A 82 -0.29 18.76 20.11
CA ALA A 82 -0.87 19.90 19.39
C ALA A 82 -0.20 21.21 19.85
N PRO A 83 -0.21 22.26 19.01
CA PRO A 83 -0.79 22.30 17.67
C PRO A 83 0.15 21.77 16.57
N ASP A 84 1.44 21.65 16.85
CA ASP A 84 2.44 21.40 15.81
C ASP A 84 2.54 19.93 15.39
N TYR A 85 2.15 19.00 16.26
CA TYR A 85 2.28 17.55 16.06
C TYR A 85 3.64 17.18 15.46
N ARG A 86 4.72 17.76 16.03
CA ARG A 86 6.08 17.63 15.48
C ARG A 86 6.48 16.16 15.45
N ILE A 87 6.76 15.66 14.26
CA ILE A 87 7.26 14.29 14.08
C ILE A 87 8.66 14.19 14.70
N ASP A 88 8.92 13.07 15.38
CA ASP A 88 10.23 12.74 15.92
C ASP A 88 11.27 12.76 14.79
N PRO A 89 12.31 13.60 14.88
CA PRO A 89 13.33 13.69 13.85
C PRO A 89 14.07 12.37 13.59
N GLU A 90 14.33 11.59 14.63
CA GLU A 90 15.03 10.31 14.49
C GLU A 90 14.19 9.29 13.73
N TRP A 91 12.86 9.23 13.99
CA TRP A 91 11.92 8.43 13.21
C TRP A 91 11.84 8.89 11.76
N MET A 92 11.69 10.20 11.52
CA MET A 92 11.63 10.76 10.19
C MET A 92 12.90 10.47 9.38
N ASP A 93 14.08 10.57 10.00
CA ASP A 93 15.37 10.26 9.36
C ASP A 93 15.52 8.77 9.07
N ARG A 94 14.97 7.90 9.94
CA ARG A 94 14.92 6.46 9.69
C ARG A 94 14.03 6.12 8.50
N VAL A 95 12.85 6.70 8.41
CA VAL A 95 11.94 6.55 7.26
C VAL A 95 12.61 7.03 5.98
N GLU A 96 13.27 8.22 6.01
CA GLU A 96 14.01 8.73 4.83
C GLU A 96 15.12 7.77 4.39
N THR A 97 15.85 7.19 5.33
CA THR A 97 16.92 6.22 5.02
C THR A 97 16.37 5.02 4.26
N ILE A 98 15.29 4.43 4.74
CA ILE A 98 14.66 3.25 4.11
C ILE A 98 14.10 3.59 2.73
N VAL A 99 13.42 4.73 2.59
CA VAL A 99 12.91 5.23 1.30
C VAL A 99 14.06 5.45 0.31
N THR A 100 15.14 6.09 0.74
CA THR A 100 16.32 6.36 -0.10
C THR A 100 17.01 5.08 -0.56
N ASP A 101 17.14 4.10 0.33
CA ASP A 101 17.72 2.80 0.00
C ASP A 101 16.90 2.09 -1.09
N ALA A 102 15.57 2.09 -0.97
CA ALA A 102 14.68 1.48 -1.96
C ALA A 102 14.75 2.19 -3.32
N LEU A 103 14.66 3.53 -3.33
CA LEU A 103 14.78 4.35 -4.55
C LEU A 103 16.15 4.14 -5.24
N SER A 104 17.23 4.10 -4.46
CA SER A 104 18.59 3.91 -4.98
C SER A 104 18.82 2.52 -5.57
N CYS A 105 17.96 1.55 -5.26
CA CYS A 105 17.94 0.24 -5.92
C CYS A 105 17.12 0.22 -7.22
N GLY A 106 16.46 1.33 -7.59
CA GLY A 106 15.64 1.44 -8.80
C GLY A 106 14.17 1.06 -8.63
N LEU A 107 13.72 0.97 -7.41
CA LEU A 107 12.31 0.69 -7.11
C LEU A 107 11.48 1.97 -7.13
N TYR A 108 10.23 1.88 -7.59
CA TYR A 108 9.20 2.83 -7.20
C TYR A 108 8.86 2.61 -5.73
N VAL A 109 8.61 3.70 -5.00
CA VAL A 109 8.31 3.65 -3.57
C VAL A 109 6.96 4.32 -3.32
N ILE A 110 6.07 3.65 -2.60
CA ILE A 110 4.84 4.23 -2.05
C ILE A 110 5.03 4.37 -0.54
N LEU A 111 4.97 5.60 -0.04
CA LEU A 111 5.02 5.94 1.38
C LEU A 111 3.65 6.37 1.86
N ASN A 112 3.18 5.88 3.00
CA ASN A 112 1.83 6.15 3.48
C ASN A 112 1.75 6.56 4.97
N MET A 113 0.50 6.75 5.42
CA MET A 113 0.07 6.80 6.81
C MET A 113 -0.76 5.53 7.08
N HIS A 114 -0.22 4.60 7.91
CA HIS A 114 -0.71 3.22 7.96
C HIS A 114 -1.65 2.96 9.14
N HIS A 115 -1.16 2.42 10.26
CA HIS A 115 -2.00 2.08 11.41
C HIS A 115 -2.40 3.28 12.27
N ASP A 116 -2.17 4.49 11.83
CA ASP A 116 -2.81 5.69 12.37
C ASP A 116 -4.34 5.60 12.32
N GLY A 117 -4.88 4.83 11.34
CA GLY A 117 -6.29 4.55 11.16
C GLY A 117 -6.75 3.15 11.59
N ALA A 118 -5.92 2.39 12.32
CA ALA A 118 -6.30 1.07 12.83
C ALA A 118 -7.33 1.18 13.97
N ASP A 119 -8.15 0.14 14.15
CA ASP A 119 -9.08 0.06 15.30
C ASP A 119 -8.35 -0.34 16.60
N LEU A 120 -7.33 0.45 16.96
CA LEU A 120 -6.47 0.26 18.12
C LEU A 120 -6.19 1.60 18.82
N PRO A 121 -7.24 2.33 19.26
CA PRO A 121 -7.05 3.64 19.88
C PRO A 121 -6.24 3.60 21.18
N GLU A 122 -6.23 2.49 21.90
CA GLU A 122 -5.43 2.27 23.11
C GLU A 122 -3.92 2.18 22.80
N LEU A 123 -3.53 1.86 21.59
CA LEU A 123 -2.15 1.90 21.11
C LEU A 123 -1.79 3.24 20.45
N GLY A 124 -2.74 4.17 20.35
CA GLY A 124 -2.51 5.51 19.84
C GLY A 124 -3.03 5.76 18.42
N ALA A 125 -3.73 4.81 17.79
CA ALA A 125 -4.45 5.06 16.53
C ALA A 125 -5.48 6.18 16.72
N TRP A 126 -5.66 7.01 15.68
CA TRP A 126 -6.40 8.26 15.85
C TRP A 126 -7.17 8.71 14.60
N LEU A 127 -6.84 8.22 13.43
CA LEU A 127 -7.37 8.68 12.15
C LEU A 127 -8.63 7.89 11.76
N PHE A 128 -9.75 8.24 12.37
CA PHE A 128 -11.04 7.61 12.09
C PHE A 128 -11.91 8.53 11.22
N PRO A 129 -12.53 8.04 10.13
CA PRO A 129 -13.40 8.81 9.26
C PRO A 129 -14.79 8.98 9.88
N ASP A 130 -14.87 9.71 11.00
CA ASP A 130 -16.06 10.01 11.79
C ASP A 130 -16.29 11.53 11.88
N PHE A 131 -17.51 12.00 11.66
CA PHE A 131 -17.89 13.42 11.76
C PHE A 131 -17.61 14.04 13.13
N LYS A 132 -17.76 13.27 14.23
CA LYS A 132 -17.56 13.79 15.59
C LYS A 132 -16.11 14.17 15.88
N THR A 133 -15.18 13.50 15.21
CA THR A 133 -13.76 13.68 15.47
C THR A 133 -13.03 14.33 14.30
N TYR A 134 -13.70 14.52 13.16
CA TYR A 134 -13.13 14.97 11.89
C TYR A 134 -12.26 16.22 12.01
N GLU A 135 -12.77 17.32 12.58
CA GLU A 135 -12.02 18.58 12.64
C GLU A 135 -10.69 18.43 13.40
N ARG A 136 -10.71 17.73 14.52
CA ARG A 136 -9.50 17.45 15.30
C ARG A 136 -8.53 16.54 14.54
N HIS A 137 -9.04 15.57 13.83
CA HIS A 137 -8.21 14.66 13.02
C HIS A 137 -7.65 15.36 11.79
N LEU A 138 -8.42 16.25 11.17
CA LEU A 138 -8.01 17.03 10.01
C LEU A 138 -6.79 17.89 10.30
N ASP A 139 -6.79 18.65 11.41
CA ASP A 139 -5.67 19.50 11.81
C ASP A 139 -4.38 18.69 11.98
N ARG A 140 -4.47 17.56 12.68
CA ARG A 140 -3.35 16.64 12.87
C ARG A 140 -2.87 16.05 11.55
N PHE A 141 -3.80 15.59 10.71
CA PHE A 141 -3.53 15.00 9.41
C PHE A 141 -2.76 15.96 8.50
N ILE A 142 -3.22 17.20 8.40
CA ILE A 142 -2.55 18.27 7.63
C ILE A 142 -1.16 18.57 8.20
N ALA A 143 -1.03 18.68 9.54
CA ALA A 143 0.24 18.98 10.17
C ALA A 143 1.30 17.89 9.92
N LEU A 144 0.92 16.62 10.00
CA LEU A 144 1.81 15.48 9.74
C LEU A 144 2.19 15.41 8.26
N TRP A 145 1.22 15.45 7.34
CA TRP A 145 1.50 15.42 5.91
C TRP A 145 2.32 16.63 5.43
N THR A 146 2.15 17.81 6.05
CA THR A 146 3.00 18.97 5.76
C THR A 146 4.47 18.71 6.09
N GLN A 147 4.76 18.05 7.20
CA GLN A 147 6.13 17.71 7.61
C GLN A 147 6.71 16.61 6.71
N ILE A 148 5.94 15.57 6.41
CA ILE A 148 6.33 14.49 5.51
C ILE A 148 6.61 15.06 4.12
N ALA A 149 5.70 15.86 3.57
CA ALA A 149 5.85 16.46 2.26
C ALA A 149 7.11 17.32 2.14
N ARG A 150 7.42 18.14 3.14
CA ARG A 150 8.64 18.97 3.18
C ARG A 150 9.91 18.12 3.24
N LYS A 151 9.92 17.05 4.05
CA LYS A 151 11.07 16.15 4.16
C LYS A 151 11.44 15.52 2.82
N PHE A 152 10.43 15.17 2.03
CA PHE A 152 10.57 14.45 0.77
C PHE A 152 10.38 15.32 -0.48
N GLU A 153 10.32 16.65 -0.37
CA GLU A 153 9.99 17.55 -1.48
C GLU A 153 10.93 17.43 -2.68
N LYS A 154 12.22 17.12 -2.43
CA LYS A 154 13.26 17.01 -3.46
C LYS A 154 13.25 15.69 -4.22
N TYR A 155 12.63 14.63 -3.69
CA TYR A 155 12.62 13.30 -4.31
C TYR A 155 11.76 13.29 -5.58
N GLY A 156 12.23 12.53 -6.58
CA GLY A 156 11.66 12.50 -7.93
C GLY A 156 10.39 11.65 -8.08
N SER A 157 10.10 11.32 -9.33
CA SER A 157 8.84 10.65 -9.74
C SER A 157 8.69 9.22 -9.23
N HIS A 158 9.79 8.58 -8.82
CA HIS A 158 9.75 7.22 -8.26
C HIS A 158 9.25 7.16 -6.82
N LEU A 159 9.13 8.30 -6.11
CA LEU A 159 8.47 8.36 -4.80
C LEU A 159 7.03 8.85 -4.94
N LEU A 160 6.09 8.06 -4.49
CA LEU A 160 4.66 8.36 -4.43
C LEU A 160 4.21 8.42 -2.98
N PHE A 161 3.12 9.17 -2.72
CA PHE A 161 2.49 9.20 -1.40
C PHE A 161 1.09 8.59 -1.46
N GLU A 162 0.73 7.84 -0.44
CA GLU A 162 -0.61 7.31 -0.22
C GLU A 162 -1.18 7.94 1.05
N GLY A 163 -2.29 8.65 0.93
CA GLY A 163 -2.82 9.51 1.99
C GLY A 163 -3.15 8.79 3.28
N MET A 164 -3.74 7.62 3.17
CA MET A 164 -4.18 6.77 4.28
C MET A 164 -4.12 5.31 3.83
N ASN A 165 -3.97 4.38 4.78
CA ASN A 165 -4.00 2.94 4.53
C ASN A 165 -5.44 2.43 4.32
N GLU A 166 -6.11 2.10 5.39
CA GLU A 166 -7.48 1.54 5.44
C GLU A 166 -8.35 2.37 6.38
N PRO A 167 -8.71 3.61 6.00
CA PRO A 167 -9.48 4.48 6.88
C PRO A 167 -10.87 3.88 7.16
N HIS A 168 -11.13 3.44 8.38
CA HIS A 168 -12.39 2.85 8.83
C HIS A 168 -12.71 3.24 10.27
N CYS A 169 -13.93 2.98 10.72
CA CYS A 169 -14.37 3.21 12.10
C CYS A 169 -14.64 1.88 12.78
N GLU A 170 -13.97 1.63 13.90
CA GLU A 170 -14.13 0.39 14.67
C GLU A 170 -14.06 -0.84 13.75
N ASP A 171 -14.77 -1.91 14.03
CA ASP A 171 -14.83 -3.11 13.19
C ASP A 171 -15.83 -3.00 12.00
N ASP A 172 -16.13 -1.77 11.56
CA ASP A 172 -17.01 -1.53 10.40
C ASP A 172 -16.23 -1.41 9.10
N TRP A 173 -16.01 -2.52 8.42
CA TRP A 173 -15.31 -2.62 7.13
C TRP A 173 -16.18 -2.27 5.91
N LEU A 174 -17.44 -1.91 6.10
CA LEU A 174 -18.33 -1.47 5.01
C LEU A 174 -18.50 0.05 5.03
N GLY A 175 -18.67 0.64 6.20
CA GLY A 175 -18.91 2.05 6.40
C GLY A 175 -20.34 2.49 6.06
N SER A 176 -20.56 3.76 6.25
CA SER A 176 -21.82 4.46 5.95
C SER A 176 -21.58 5.61 4.96
N PRO A 177 -22.63 6.18 4.36
CA PRO A 177 -22.51 7.38 3.53
C PRO A 177 -21.78 8.54 4.22
N GLU A 178 -21.97 8.71 5.53
CA GLU A 178 -21.28 9.71 6.33
C GLU A 178 -19.77 9.46 6.40
N ASN A 179 -19.35 8.21 6.60
CA ASN A 179 -17.95 7.85 6.64
C ASN A 179 -17.28 8.07 5.26
N TYR A 180 -17.98 7.74 4.16
CA TYR A 180 -17.46 7.98 2.80
C TYR A 180 -17.25 9.47 2.53
N ILE A 181 -18.14 10.35 3.01
CA ILE A 181 -17.96 11.81 2.90
C ILE A 181 -16.69 12.24 3.63
N ILE A 182 -16.41 11.70 4.81
CA ILE A 182 -15.19 12.06 5.57
C ILE A 182 -13.94 11.56 4.87
N VAL A 183 -13.93 10.32 4.35
CA VAL A 183 -12.79 9.82 3.56
C VAL A 183 -12.51 10.71 2.36
N ASN A 184 -13.55 11.11 1.61
CA ASN A 184 -13.40 12.03 0.47
C ASN A 184 -12.81 13.38 0.90
N ARG A 185 -13.26 13.95 2.04
CA ARG A 185 -12.70 15.21 2.57
C ARG A 185 -11.24 15.07 3.01
N LEU A 186 -10.87 13.93 3.62
CA LEU A 186 -9.48 13.66 3.99
C LEU A 186 -8.60 13.50 2.74
N ASN A 187 -9.09 12.84 1.69
CA ASN A 187 -8.41 12.76 0.41
C ASN A 187 -8.19 14.16 -0.22
N ASP A 188 -9.20 15.03 -0.20
CA ASP A 188 -9.07 16.42 -0.67
C ASP A 188 -8.02 17.20 0.13
N ALA A 189 -8.05 17.07 1.47
CA ALA A 189 -7.09 17.71 2.36
C ALA A 189 -5.65 17.21 2.11
N PHE A 190 -5.48 15.90 1.94
CA PHE A 190 -4.19 15.29 1.59
C PHE A 190 -3.63 15.87 0.30
N VAL A 191 -4.38 15.79 -0.80
CA VAL A 191 -3.95 16.29 -2.11
C VAL A 191 -3.60 17.77 -2.03
N SER A 192 -4.46 18.59 -1.43
CA SER A 192 -4.23 20.03 -1.25
C SER A 192 -2.96 20.30 -0.46
N THR A 193 -2.74 19.60 0.65
CA THR A 193 -1.54 19.76 1.49
C THR A 193 -0.27 19.44 0.73
N ILE A 194 -0.26 18.33 -0.01
CA ILE A 194 0.92 17.93 -0.79
C ILE A 194 1.20 18.94 -1.91
N ARG A 195 0.18 19.39 -2.66
CA ARG A 195 0.36 20.36 -3.73
C ARG A 195 0.87 21.72 -3.23
N GLN A 196 0.39 22.18 -2.09
CA GLN A 196 0.81 23.44 -1.46
C GLN A 196 2.24 23.39 -0.90
N SER A 197 2.78 22.21 -0.63
CA SER A 197 4.16 22.09 -0.12
C SER A 197 5.24 22.42 -1.15
N GLY A 198 4.90 22.46 -2.43
CA GLY A 198 5.82 22.87 -3.52
C GLY A 198 6.87 21.83 -3.89
N GLY A 199 7.97 22.28 -4.49
CA GLY A 199 9.03 21.40 -4.98
C GLY A 199 8.51 20.33 -5.94
N ASN A 200 9.08 19.13 -5.89
CA ASN A 200 8.64 17.97 -6.69
C ASN A 200 7.25 17.45 -6.30
N ASN A 201 6.75 17.84 -5.13
CA ASN A 201 5.40 17.48 -4.69
C ASN A 201 4.30 18.08 -5.56
N ALA A 202 4.58 19.19 -6.27
CA ALA A 202 3.64 19.76 -7.25
C ALA A 202 3.26 18.77 -8.38
N GLN A 203 4.13 17.79 -8.66
CA GLN A 203 3.93 16.80 -9.74
C GLN A 203 3.97 15.34 -9.25
N ARG A 204 4.08 15.12 -7.95
CA ARG A 204 4.11 13.77 -7.38
C ARG A 204 2.79 13.04 -7.61
N CYS A 205 2.85 11.76 -8.00
CA CYS A 205 1.65 10.92 -8.01
C CYS A 205 1.19 10.63 -6.59
N LEU A 206 -0.11 10.73 -6.36
CA LEU A 206 -0.76 10.58 -5.06
C LEU A 206 -1.80 9.48 -5.11
N LEU A 207 -1.78 8.60 -4.12
CA LEU A 207 -2.75 7.53 -3.97
C LEU A 207 -3.83 7.96 -2.98
N VAL A 208 -5.08 7.78 -3.40
CA VAL A 208 -6.27 8.10 -2.60
C VAL A 208 -7.09 6.82 -2.39
N PRO A 209 -7.28 6.37 -1.12
CA PRO A 209 -8.04 5.17 -0.84
C PRO A 209 -9.54 5.42 -0.82
N THR A 210 -10.32 4.35 -1.03
CA THR A 210 -11.72 4.28 -0.60
C THR A 210 -11.81 4.11 0.91
N TYR A 211 -13.03 4.14 1.47
CA TYR A 211 -13.24 3.70 2.84
C TYR A 211 -12.71 2.26 3.02
N ALA A 212 -11.91 2.03 4.06
CA ALA A 212 -11.20 0.78 4.33
C ALA A 212 -10.34 0.27 3.14
N ALA A 213 -9.92 1.14 2.23
CA ALA A 213 -9.32 0.76 0.95
C ALA A 213 -10.12 -0.32 0.19
N SER A 214 -11.39 -0.43 0.43
CA SER A 214 -12.26 -1.53 0.02
C SER A 214 -12.54 -1.54 -1.46
N ALA A 215 -12.47 -2.74 -2.07
CA ALA A 215 -12.88 -3.01 -3.44
C ALA A 215 -14.40 -3.23 -3.61
N LYS A 216 -15.20 -3.18 -2.52
CA LYS A 216 -16.65 -3.36 -2.56
C LYS A 216 -17.34 -2.25 -3.35
N VAL A 217 -18.58 -2.53 -3.78
CA VAL A 217 -19.34 -1.64 -4.68
C VAL A 217 -19.58 -0.28 -4.04
N GLU A 218 -20.10 -0.26 -2.82
CA GLU A 218 -20.53 0.95 -2.15
C GLU A 218 -19.36 1.93 -1.87
N PRO A 219 -18.23 1.51 -1.25
CA PRO A 219 -17.07 2.39 -1.07
C PRO A 219 -16.54 2.94 -2.40
N VAL A 220 -16.42 2.09 -3.44
CA VAL A 220 -15.90 2.50 -4.74
C VAL A 220 -16.82 3.51 -5.43
N GLN A 221 -18.14 3.27 -5.44
CA GLN A 221 -19.12 4.18 -6.06
C GLN A 221 -19.30 5.49 -5.30
N SER A 222 -18.95 5.53 -4.03
CA SER A 222 -19.04 6.73 -3.18
C SER A 222 -17.81 7.64 -3.27
N MET A 223 -16.80 7.25 -4.06
CA MET A 223 -15.60 8.08 -4.25
C MET A 223 -15.92 9.37 -5.00
N VAL A 224 -15.48 10.47 -4.42
CA VAL A 224 -15.42 11.79 -5.08
C VAL A 224 -13.95 12.16 -5.19
N PHE A 225 -13.38 12.03 -6.37
CA PHE A 225 -11.95 12.27 -6.56
C PHE A 225 -11.60 13.76 -6.46
N PRO A 226 -10.53 14.12 -5.74
CA PRO A 226 -9.96 15.46 -5.79
C PRO A 226 -9.66 15.90 -7.24
N ARG A 227 -9.71 17.20 -7.52
CA ARG A 227 -9.38 17.74 -8.85
C ARG A 227 -7.87 17.80 -9.03
N ASP A 228 -7.30 16.73 -9.53
CA ASP A 228 -5.87 16.58 -9.77
C ASP A 228 -5.65 15.54 -10.88
N ASP A 229 -4.67 15.71 -11.73
CA ASP A 229 -4.39 14.84 -12.88
C ASP A 229 -3.33 13.76 -12.60
N ARG A 230 -2.83 13.71 -11.35
CA ARG A 230 -1.79 12.77 -10.94
C ARG A 230 -2.23 11.86 -9.80
N LEU A 231 -3.52 11.53 -9.80
CA LEU A 231 -4.11 10.62 -8.81
C LEU A 231 -4.09 9.18 -9.27
N ILE A 232 -4.02 8.29 -8.30
CA ILE A 232 -4.11 6.85 -8.42
C ILE A 232 -5.11 6.38 -7.36
N LEU A 233 -6.05 5.52 -7.72
CA LEU A 233 -6.96 4.90 -6.77
C LEU A 233 -6.26 3.77 -6.04
N SER A 234 -6.21 3.84 -4.70
CA SER A 234 -5.65 2.79 -3.84
C SER A 234 -6.74 1.88 -3.30
N ILE A 235 -6.56 0.58 -3.52
CA ILE A 235 -7.51 -0.49 -3.13
C ILE A 235 -6.73 -1.62 -2.47
N HIS A 236 -7.35 -2.26 -1.47
CA HIS A 236 -6.91 -3.54 -0.93
C HIS A 236 -7.94 -4.63 -1.26
N ALA A 237 -7.48 -5.77 -1.73
CA ALA A 237 -8.39 -6.80 -2.22
C ALA A 237 -7.87 -8.22 -1.96
N TYR A 238 -8.10 -8.70 -0.74
CA TYR A 238 -7.86 -10.08 -0.33
C TYR A 238 -9.08 -10.95 -0.71
N MET A 239 -9.12 -11.42 -1.96
CA MET A 239 -10.31 -12.08 -2.52
C MET A 239 -10.02 -13.45 -3.13
N PRO A 240 -10.84 -14.46 -2.84
CA PRO A 240 -11.90 -14.45 -1.81
C PRO A 240 -11.30 -14.49 -0.40
N THR A 241 -11.87 -13.75 0.54
CA THR A 241 -11.34 -13.56 1.89
C THR A 241 -11.15 -14.89 2.63
N GLU A 242 -12.12 -15.79 2.53
CA GLU A 242 -12.11 -17.12 3.14
C GLU A 242 -10.99 -18.05 2.60
N PHE A 243 -10.41 -17.71 1.44
CA PHE A 243 -9.25 -18.39 0.89
C PHE A 243 -7.94 -17.69 1.27
N CYS A 244 -7.94 -16.36 1.29
CA CYS A 244 -6.72 -15.58 1.46
C CYS A 244 -6.19 -15.56 2.91
N PHE A 245 -7.08 -15.45 3.89
CA PHE A 245 -6.70 -15.32 5.29
C PHE A 245 -6.51 -16.64 6.02
N PRO A 246 -5.82 -16.64 7.21
CA PRO A 246 -5.74 -17.79 8.11
C PRO A 246 -7.13 -18.25 8.55
N ALA A 247 -7.29 -19.54 8.77
CA ALA A 247 -8.57 -20.11 9.20
C ALA A 247 -9.08 -19.54 10.53
N CYS A 248 -8.17 -19.17 11.44
CA CYS A 248 -8.52 -18.54 12.72
C CYS A 248 -9.10 -17.14 12.58
N ASP A 249 -8.74 -16.42 11.52
CA ASP A 249 -9.20 -15.04 11.27
C ASP A 249 -10.51 -15.00 10.49
N VAL A 250 -10.93 -16.13 9.90
CA VAL A 250 -12.18 -16.25 9.13
C VAL A 250 -13.26 -16.87 10.00
N THR A 251 -13.88 -16.06 10.86
CA THR A 251 -14.90 -16.54 11.82
C THR A 251 -16.33 -16.44 11.30
N TRP A 252 -16.58 -15.68 10.24
CA TRP A 252 -17.91 -15.39 9.67
C TRP A 252 -18.31 -16.30 8.51
N THR A 253 -17.39 -17.16 8.02
CA THR A 253 -17.63 -18.10 6.93
C THR A 253 -16.72 -19.33 7.07
N THR A 254 -16.87 -20.31 6.18
CA THR A 254 -16.02 -21.51 6.19
C THR A 254 -14.68 -21.21 5.50
N PRO A 255 -13.54 -21.37 6.21
CA PRO A 255 -12.22 -21.23 5.59
C PRO A 255 -12.03 -22.19 4.40
N ARG A 256 -11.37 -21.70 3.34
CA ARG A 256 -11.15 -22.45 2.10
C ARG A 256 -9.68 -22.79 1.90
N THR A 257 -9.42 -24.01 1.45
CA THR A 257 -8.07 -24.47 1.10
C THR A 257 -7.85 -24.58 -0.40
N GLU A 258 -8.92 -24.52 -1.19
CA GLU A 258 -8.89 -24.66 -2.65
C GLU A 258 -9.48 -23.41 -3.34
N TRP A 259 -8.95 -23.15 -4.51
CA TRP A 259 -9.36 -22.05 -5.38
C TRP A 259 -9.30 -22.51 -6.85
N GLY A 260 -10.11 -21.92 -7.72
CA GLY A 260 -10.00 -22.12 -9.16
C GLY A 260 -11.29 -22.57 -9.85
N THR A 261 -12.43 -22.48 -9.16
CA THR A 261 -13.73 -22.66 -9.83
C THR A 261 -14.00 -21.51 -10.81
N GLU A 262 -14.98 -21.67 -11.70
CA GLU A 262 -15.41 -20.58 -12.59
C GLU A 262 -15.93 -19.38 -11.78
N GLU A 263 -16.65 -19.65 -10.70
CA GLU A 263 -17.15 -18.61 -9.79
C GLU A 263 -16.01 -17.83 -9.14
N ASP A 264 -14.97 -18.50 -8.63
CA ASP A 264 -13.79 -17.83 -8.06
C ASP A 264 -13.14 -16.88 -9.08
N ARG A 265 -13.00 -17.34 -10.32
CA ARG A 265 -12.41 -16.54 -11.40
C ARG A 265 -13.27 -15.35 -11.74
N ARG A 266 -14.59 -15.57 -11.85
CA ARG A 266 -15.57 -14.53 -12.17
C ARG A 266 -15.59 -13.44 -11.09
N GLN A 267 -15.61 -13.79 -9.81
CA GLN A 267 -15.57 -12.82 -8.71
C GLN A 267 -14.37 -11.87 -8.81
N LEU A 268 -13.18 -12.39 -9.13
CA LEU A 268 -12.00 -11.55 -9.33
C LEU A 268 -12.11 -10.68 -10.58
N THR A 269 -12.53 -11.24 -11.72
CA THR A 269 -12.63 -10.46 -12.95
C THR A 269 -13.69 -9.38 -12.86
N ASP A 270 -14.86 -9.65 -12.28
CA ASP A 270 -15.93 -8.67 -12.07
C ASP A 270 -15.46 -7.52 -11.14
N CYS A 271 -14.67 -7.84 -10.12
CA CYS A 271 -14.05 -6.83 -9.27
C CYS A 271 -13.09 -5.94 -10.07
N PHE A 272 -12.18 -6.53 -10.84
CA PHE A 272 -11.20 -5.79 -11.61
C PHE A 272 -11.84 -4.96 -12.73
N ASP A 273 -12.87 -5.48 -13.40
CA ASP A 273 -13.63 -4.74 -14.42
C ASP A 273 -14.28 -3.50 -13.82
N ARG A 274 -14.85 -3.61 -12.62
CA ARG A 274 -15.44 -2.48 -11.90
C ARG A 274 -14.39 -1.43 -11.49
N LEU A 275 -13.22 -1.86 -11.07
CA LEU A 275 -12.12 -0.96 -10.69
C LEU A 275 -11.52 -0.25 -11.90
N ALA A 276 -11.36 -0.93 -13.03
CA ALA A 276 -10.74 -0.39 -14.24
C ALA A 276 -11.50 0.77 -14.89
N VAL A 277 -12.80 0.91 -14.60
CA VAL A 277 -13.65 1.97 -15.19
C VAL A 277 -13.81 3.21 -14.33
N GLN A 278 -13.04 3.35 -13.25
CA GLN A 278 -13.15 4.48 -12.31
C GLN A 278 -12.54 5.80 -12.85
N GLY A 279 -11.89 5.78 -14.01
CA GLY A 279 -11.30 6.97 -14.63
C GLY A 279 -9.92 7.36 -14.10
N LEU A 280 -9.38 6.64 -13.13
CA LEU A 280 -8.02 6.76 -12.60
C LEU A 280 -7.24 5.45 -12.80
N PRO A 281 -5.91 5.51 -12.88
CA PRO A 281 -5.09 4.32 -12.67
C PRO A 281 -5.39 3.70 -11.30
N VAL A 282 -5.33 2.38 -11.21
CA VAL A 282 -5.62 1.64 -9.98
C VAL A 282 -4.41 0.86 -9.52
N ILE A 283 -4.13 0.95 -8.23
CA ILE A 283 -3.19 0.07 -7.53
C ILE A 283 -3.96 -0.76 -6.51
N ILE A 284 -3.79 -2.08 -6.56
CA ILE A 284 -4.13 -2.94 -5.44
C ILE A 284 -2.92 -2.95 -4.52
N GLY A 285 -2.95 -2.06 -3.51
CA GLY A 285 -1.86 -1.82 -2.57
C GLY A 285 -1.58 -3.01 -1.67
N GLU A 286 -2.60 -3.84 -1.42
CA GLU A 286 -2.46 -5.07 -0.67
C GLU A 286 -3.29 -6.20 -1.27
N MET A 287 -2.61 -7.31 -1.57
CA MET A 287 -3.17 -8.61 -1.85
C MET A 287 -2.24 -9.68 -1.34
N GLY A 288 -2.76 -10.84 -1.02
CA GLY A 288 -1.96 -11.94 -0.50
C GLY A 288 -2.82 -13.13 -0.15
N CYS A 289 -2.17 -14.23 0.14
CA CYS A 289 -2.83 -15.46 0.57
C CYS A 289 -1.87 -16.27 1.44
N VAL A 290 -2.38 -16.79 2.54
CA VAL A 290 -1.61 -17.70 3.41
C VAL A 290 -1.23 -18.99 2.68
N GLN A 291 -0.21 -19.66 3.15
CA GLN A 291 0.28 -20.90 2.54
C GLN A 291 -0.82 -21.97 2.48
N LYS A 292 -0.90 -22.66 1.36
CA LYS A 292 -1.80 -23.80 1.13
C LYS A 292 -1.00 -25.07 0.90
N ARG A 293 -1.54 -26.21 1.33
CA ARG A 293 -0.90 -27.52 1.15
C ARG A 293 -0.88 -28.04 -0.29
N ASN A 294 -1.69 -27.43 -1.15
CA ASN A 294 -1.81 -27.74 -2.58
C ASN A 294 -1.31 -26.58 -3.45
N ASN A 295 -1.44 -26.69 -4.76
CA ASN A 295 -1.00 -25.67 -5.71
C ASN A 295 -1.95 -24.45 -5.85
N SER A 296 -3.09 -24.43 -5.14
CA SER A 296 -4.13 -23.38 -5.31
C SER A 296 -3.63 -21.97 -5.07
N ARG A 297 -2.71 -21.75 -4.09
CA ARG A 297 -2.10 -20.45 -3.85
C ARG A 297 -1.36 -19.92 -5.08
N ASN A 298 -0.56 -20.77 -5.72
CA ASN A 298 0.22 -20.40 -6.90
C ASN A 298 -0.68 -20.12 -8.12
N GLU A 299 -1.73 -20.90 -8.29
CA GLU A 299 -2.72 -20.70 -9.36
C GLU A 299 -3.51 -19.42 -9.15
N TRP A 300 -3.98 -19.17 -7.93
CA TRP A 300 -4.67 -17.96 -7.53
C TRP A 300 -3.81 -16.72 -7.80
N ALA A 301 -2.60 -16.66 -7.27
CA ALA A 301 -1.72 -15.50 -7.42
C ALA A 301 -1.42 -15.20 -8.90
N SER A 302 -1.14 -16.26 -9.69
CA SER A 302 -0.87 -16.13 -11.11
C SER A 302 -2.08 -15.60 -11.88
N PHE A 303 -3.27 -16.10 -11.58
CA PHE A 303 -4.52 -15.64 -12.20
C PHE A 303 -4.83 -14.20 -11.78
N TYR A 304 -4.78 -13.92 -10.50
CA TYR A 304 -5.05 -12.61 -9.92
C TYR A 304 -4.21 -11.52 -10.59
N ILE A 305 -2.89 -11.66 -10.55
CA ILE A 305 -1.95 -10.67 -11.08
C ILE A 305 -2.13 -10.51 -12.59
N ARG A 306 -2.29 -11.61 -13.32
CA ARG A 306 -2.48 -11.57 -14.78
C ARG A 306 -3.77 -10.83 -15.17
N GLU A 307 -4.89 -11.14 -14.52
CA GLU A 307 -6.17 -10.52 -14.84
C GLU A 307 -6.25 -9.06 -14.41
N ALA A 308 -5.64 -8.70 -13.27
CA ALA A 308 -5.44 -7.31 -12.86
C ALA A 308 -4.61 -6.55 -13.90
N LYS A 309 -3.46 -7.13 -14.31
CA LYS A 309 -2.56 -6.51 -15.29
C LYS A 309 -3.19 -6.27 -16.65
N LYS A 310 -4.01 -7.19 -17.16
CA LYS A 310 -4.78 -7.00 -18.41
C LYS A 310 -5.62 -5.73 -18.37
N ARG A 311 -6.10 -5.34 -17.23
CA ARG A 311 -6.95 -4.15 -16.97
C ARG A 311 -6.14 -2.90 -16.53
N GLY A 312 -4.83 -2.95 -16.63
CA GLY A 312 -3.95 -1.84 -16.22
C GLY A 312 -3.80 -1.66 -14.71
N ILE A 313 -4.25 -2.62 -13.92
CA ILE A 313 -4.16 -2.60 -12.46
C ILE A 313 -2.84 -3.21 -12.03
N THR A 314 -2.09 -2.51 -11.16
CA THR A 314 -0.84 -3.01 -10.57
C THR A 314 -1.09 -3.52 -9.15
N CYS A 315 -0.53 -4.69 -8.83
CA CYS A 315 -0.74 -5.37 -7.56
C CYS A 315 0.51 -5.36 -6.69
N PHE A 316 0.31 -5.26 -5.37
CA PHE A 316 1.36 -5.33 -4.36
C PHE A 316 1.08 -6.50 -3.41
N TRP A 317 2.03 -7.42 -3.30
CA TRP A 317 1.93 -8.52 -2.37
C TRP A 317 2.17 -8.04 -0.94
N TRP A 318 1.28 -8.44 0.00
CA TRP A 318 1.49 -8.19 1.42
C TRP A 318 2.50 -9.20 1.99
N ASP A 319 3.64 -8.71 2.43
CA ASP A 319 4.70 -9.54 3.03
C ASP A 319 5.05 -9.01 4.43
N ALA A 320 4.49 -9.64 5.44
CA ALA A 320 4.69 -9.25 6.83
C ALA A 320 5.87 -10.00 7.46
N THR A 321 5.76 -11.32 7.55
CA THR A 321 6.75 -12.21 8.15
C THR A 321 6.56 -13.63 7.64
N THR A 322 7.60 -14.46 7.69
CA THR A 322 7.53 -15.87 7.29
C THR A 322 7.21 -16.80 8.47
N TYR A 323 7.03 -16.27 9.67
CA TYR A 323 6.72 -17.06 10.85
C TYR A 323 5.20 -17.26 11.02
N GLY A 324 4.81 -18.50 11.26
CA GLY A 324 3.40 -18.87 11.47
C GLY A 324 2.59 -18.99 10.17
N GLU A 325 1.26 -18.96 10.29
CA GLU A 325 0.33 -18.98 9.16
C GLU A 325 0.16 -17.56 8.61
N THR A 326 1.08 -17.11 7.76
CA THR A 326 1.14 -15.76 7.24
C THR A 326 1.18 -15.72 5.72
N MET A 327 1.08 -14.52 5.16
CA MET A 327 1.25 -14.27 3.73
C MET A 327 2.71 -14.03 3.35
N GLY A 328 3.62 -13.93 4.33
CA GLY A 328 5.02 -13.63 4.15
C GLY A 328 5.75 -14.61 3.25
N LEU A 329 6.63 -14.08 2.40
CA LEU A 329 7.39 -14.85 1.41
C LEU A 329 8.89 -14.73 1.59
N LEU A 330 9.38 -13.60 2.10
CA LEU A 330 10.80 -13.35 2.27
C LEU A 330 11.20 -13.41 3.77
N ASP A 331 12.03 -14.39 4.11
CA ASP A 331 12.70 -14.39 5.41
C ASP A 331 13.76 -13.28 5.42
N ARG A 332 13.52 -12.24 6.21
CA ARG A 332 14.37 -11.04 6.26
C ARG A 332 15.66 -11.23 7.06
N ASN A 333 15.80 -12.33 7.80
CA ASN A 333 17.03 -12.68 8.48
C ASN A 333 18.01 -13.41 7.56
N THR A 334 17.49 -14.30 6.70
CA THR A 334 18.30 -15.12 5.79
C THR A 334 18.28 -14.61 4.36
N TYR A 335 17.36 -13.71 4.00
CA TYR A 335 17.07 -13.24 2.65
C TYR A 335 16.69 -14.36 1.66
N LEU A 336 16.05 -15.41 2.16
CA LEU A 336 15.58 -16.53 1.36
C LEU A 336 14.07 -16.45 1.15
N TRP A 337 13.64 -16.71 -0.07
CA TRP A 337 12.23 -16.84 -0.42
C TRP A 337 11.68 -18.18 0.07
N SER A 338 10.59 -18.16 0.85
CA SER A 338 9.92 -19.38 1.36
C SER A 338 9.20 -20.16 0.25
N ASP A 339 8.76 -19.48 -0.81
CA ASP A 339 8.12 -20.09 -1.99
C ASP A 339 8.67 -19.49 -3.31
N PRO A 340 9.87 -19.96 -3.76
CA PRO A 340 10.46 -19.45 -5.00
C PRO A 340 9.63 -19.74 -6.26
N LEU A 341 8.76 -20.75 -6.23
CA LEU A 341 7.87 -21.05 -7.36
C LEU A 341 6.76 -20.00 -7.47
N LEU A 342 6.14 -19.65 -6.35
CA LEU A 342 5.15 -18.58 -6.30
C LEU A 342 5.73 -17.26 -6.81
N ILE A 343 6.92 -16.88 -6.33
CA ILE A 343 7.60 -15.66 -6.78
C ILE A 343 7.78 -15.65 -8.30
N ARG A 344 8.35 -16.71 -8.88
CA ARG A 344 8.53 -16.80 -10.34
C ARG A 344 7.22 -16.67 -11.11
N ARG A 345 6.15 -17.29 -10.61
CA ARG A 345 4.81 -17.21 -11.22
C ARG A 345 4.21 -15.81 -11.14
N MET A 346 4.38 -15.13 -10.02
CA MET A 346 3.92 -13.75 -9.84
C MET A 346 4.62 -12.79 -10.79
N ILE A 347 5.96 -12.87 -10.88
CA ILE A 347 6.74 -12.04 -11.81
C ILE A 347 6.31 -12.31 -13.26
N ALA A 348 6.23 -13.57 -13.69
CA ALA A 348 5.79 -13.91 -15.03
C ALA A 348 4.36 -13.43 -15.35
N ALA A 349 3.44 -13.51 -14.38
CA ALA A 349 2.07 -13.00 -14.52
C ALA A 349 2.01 -11.48 -14.68
N SER A 350 2.94 -10.74 -14.09
CA SER A 350 3.01 -9.27 -14.19
C SER A 350 3.57 -8.75 -15.52
N GLU A 351 4.17 -9.62 -16.33
CA GLU A 351 4.77 -9.26 -17.63
C GLU A 351 3.80 -9.46 -18.81
N VAL A 352 2.59 -9.93 -18.56
CA VAL A 352 1.55 -10.05 -19.59
C VAL A 352 1.20 -8.68 -20.14
N ARG A 353 1.03 -8.57 -21.45
CA ARG A 353 0.65 -7.32 -22.14
C ARG A 353 -0.77 -6.92 -21.76
N THR A 354 -0.97 -5.63 -21.52
CA THR A 354 -2.31 -5.04 -21.38
C THR A 354 -3.04 -5.12 -22.73
N GLU A 355 -4.31 -5.48 -22.72
CA GLU A 355 -5.14 -5.46 -23.92
C GLU A 355 -5.26 -4.00 -24.41
N GLY A 356 -4.81 -3.72 -25.62
CA GLY A 356 -4.89 -2.39 -26.22
C GLY A 356 -3.57 -1.62 -26.36
N THR A 357 -2.43 -2.17 -25.95
CA THR A 357 -1.13 -1.53 -26.23
C THR A 357 -0.71 -1.84 -27.68
N PRO A 358 -0.53 -0.82 -28.57
CA PRO A 358 -0.04 -1.06 -29.92
C PRO A 358 1.36 -1.71 -29.87
N CYS A 359 1.66 -2.61 -30.80
CA CYS A 359 3.01 -3.09 -31.01
C CYS A 359 3.92 -1.91 -31.38
N SER A 360 4.87 -1.58 -30.52
CA SER A 360 5.99 -0.67 -30.81
C SER A 360 7.04 -1.37 -31.67
#